data_6ca2aee44a2513ea8f2dd9e424a767a1
#
_entry.id   6ca2aee44a2513ea8f2dd9e424a767a1
#
_cell.length_a   1.000
_cell.length_b   1.000
_cell.length_c   1.000
_cell.angle_alpha   90.00
_cell.angle_beta   90.00
_cell.angle_gamma   90.00
#
_symmetry.space_group_name_H-M   'P 1'
#
loop_
_entity.id
_entity.type
_entity.pdbx_description
1 polymer ?
#
loop_
_entity_poly.entity_id
_entity_poly.type
_entity_poly.pdbx_seq_one_letter_code
_entity_poly.pdbx_strand_id
1 'polypeptide(L)'
;GAMNDLFLNTAVIISGHEKVVTRAYEEESQMLPNDLALLDVDQLIINLDKKYPDYFWSPRITFGGLLDIPDKNGETRDQGPVFAIGIDLLGDDSRMSEIWELDKNIVKGRLPQNFDEALISQRLANKLNVSIGDTATYIGTTMYNAFTTYNFPIVGTFDLHKGQADNQMMLVDISGARKALDMENAASEIF
;
A
#
# COMPACT_ATOMS: atom_id res chain seq x y z
N GLY A 1 29.77 4.69 0.63
CA GLY A 1 28.91 4.48 0.15
C GLY A 1 27.62 3.67 0.15
N ALA A 2 26.48 4.29 0.36
CA ALA A 2 25.18 3.61 0.39
C ALA A 2 24.69 3.10 -0.99
N MET A 3 25.46 3.25 -2.06
CA MET A 3 25.10 2.79 -3.40
C MET A 3 25.51 1.34 -3.71
N ASN A 4 26.25 0.68 -2.81
CA ASN A 4 26.75 -0.68 -3.06
C ASN A 4 25.84 -1.80 -2.53
N ASP A 5 24.76 -1.48 -1.82
CA ASP A 5 23.84 -2.49 -1.26
C ASP A 5 22.56 -2.68 -2.07
N LEU A 6 22.40 -1.98 -3.19
CA LEU A 6 21.36 -2.22 -4.15
C LEU A 6 21.72 -3.43 -5.02
N PHE A 7 21.61 -4.61 -4.43
CA PHE A 7 21.60 -5.80 -5.25
C PHE A 7 20.27 -5.87 -5.99
N LEU A 8 20.32 -5.67 -7.30
CA LEU A 8 19.33 -6.20 -8.21
C LEU A 8 19.30 -7.72 -7.96
N ASN A 9 18.52 -8.15 -7.03
CA ASN A 9 18.26 -9.56 -6.87
C ASN A 9 17.47 -9.97 -8.09
N THR A 10 18.10 -10.80 -8.89
CA THR A 10 17.57 -11.49 -10.03
C THR A 10 16.13 -11.86 -9.78
N ALA A 11 15.28 -11.40 -10.67
CA ALA A 11 13.87 -11.70 -10.77
C ALA A 11 13.46 -12.98 -10.05
N VAL A 12 12.72 -12.86 -8.98
CA VAL A 12 11.76 -13.92 -8.68
C VAL A 12 10.62 -13.68 -9.67
N ILE A 13 10.67 -14.40 -10.78
CA ILE A 13 9.61 -14.43 -11.77
C ILE A 13 8.39 -15.06 -11.12
N ILE A 14 7.68 -14.26 -10.33
CA ILE A 14 6.29 -14.56 -10.00
C ILE A 14 5.47 -13.71 -10.96
N SER A 15 4.90 -14.34 -11.96
CA SER A 15 4.00 -13.76 -12.96
C SER A 15 4.58 -12.66 -13.87
N GLY A 16 5.84 -12.74 -14.28
CA GLY A 16 6.42 -11.87 -15.31
C GLY A 16 6.75 -10.44 -14.87
N HIS A 17 6.81 -10.17 -13.58
CA HIS A 17 7.20 -8.88 -13.02
C HIS A 17 8.56 -8.97 -12.32
N GLU A 18 9.42 -8.01 -12.56
CA GLU A 18 10.66 -7.82 -11.82
C GLU A 18 10.42 -6.97 -10.58
N LYS A 19 11.19 -7.20 -9.51
CA LYS A 19 11.04 -6.54 -8.23
C LYS A 19 12.38 -6.05 -7.72
N VAL A 20 12.42 -4.84 -7.16
CA VAL A 20 13.58 -4.26 -6.48
C VAL A 20 13.25 -4.03 -5.01
N VAL A 21 14.08 -4.60 -4.13
CA VAL A 21 13.97 -4.47 -2.66
C VAL A 21 15.36 -4.36 -2.07
N THR A 22 15.48 -3.91 -0.81
CA THR A 22 16.72 -4.09 -0.08
C THR A 22 16.88 -5.57 0.30
N ARG A 23 18.13 -6.05 0.40
CA ARG A 23 18.38 -7.42 0.82
C ARG A 23 17.79 -7.70 2.23
N ALA A 24 17.97 -6.76 3.14
CA ALA A 24 17.47 -6.89 4.50
C ALA A 24 15.94 -6.97 4.53
N TYR A 25 15.23 -6.18 3.71
CA TYR A 25 13.79 -6.27 3.56
C TYR A 25 13.34 -7.64 3.06
N GLU A 26 14.01 -8.19 2.04
CA GLU A 26 13.65 -9.50 1.46
C GLU A 26 13.80 -10.63 2.46
N GLU A 27 14.85 -10.61 3.29
CA GLU A 27 15.09 -11.63 4.32
C GLU A 27 13.99 -11.66 5.39
N GLU A 28 13.35 -10.51 5.69
CA GLU A 28 12.32 -10.35 6.71
C GLU A 28 10.95 -9.96 6.12
N SER A 29 10.74 -10.16 4.83
CA SER A 29 9.59 -9.63 4.08
C SER A 29 8.21 -9.98 4.66
N GLN A 30 8.08 -11.15 5.30
CA GLN A 30 6.83 -11.57 5.93
C GLN A 30 6.44 -10.72 7.14
N MET A 31 7.40 -10.02 7.76
CA MET A 31 7.17 -9.11 8.88
C MET A 31 6.83 -7.69 8.40
N LEU A 32 6.84 -7.43 7.10
CA LEU A 32 6.63 -6.11 6.48
C LEU A 32 7.56 -5.02 7.09
N PRO A 33 8.91 -5.24 7.05
CA PRO A 33 9.84 -4.43 7.84
C PRO A 33 10.16 -3.10 7.15
N ASN A 34 9.25 -2.12 7.19
CA ASN A 34 9.45 -0.82 6.51
C ASN A 34 10.60 0.02 7.07
N ASP A 35 11.16 -0.32 8.20
CA ASP A 35 12.45 0.20 8.68
C ASP A 35 13.65 -0.23 7.80
N LEU A 36 13.46 -1.26 6.97
CA LEU A 36 14.44 -1.78 6.01
C LEU A 36 14.08 -1.41 4.56
N ALA A 37 13.18 -0.46 4.35
CA ALA A 37 12.66 -0.05 3.06
C ALA A 37 13.69 0.63 2.16
N LEU A 38 13.36 0.76 0.87
CA LEU A 38 14.09 1.57 -0.10
C LEU A 38 13.96 3.05 0.22
N LEU A 39 15.06 3.78 0.14
CA LEU A 39 15.11 5.24 0.28
C LEU A 39 15.48 5.89 -1.06
N ASP A 40 15.24 7.20 -1.18
CA ASP A 40 15.51 7.97 -2.41
C ASP A 40 14.87 7.33 -3.65
N VAL A 41 13.65 6.90 -3.51
CA VAL A 41 12.91 6.09 -4.49
C VAL A 41 12.77 6.81 -5.83
N ASP A 42 12.57 8.12 -5.85
CA ASP A 42 12.45 8.89 -7.09
C ASP A 42 13.73 8.79 -7.93
N GLN A 43 14.89 8.95 -7.30
CA GLN A 43 16.17 8.83 -7.98
C GLN A 43 16.44 7.38 -8.44
N LEU A 44 16.02 6.41 -7.62
CA LEU A 44 16.15 5.01 -7.95
C LEU A 44 15.32 4.63 -9.19
N ILE A 45 14.08 5.10 -9.27
CA ILE A 45 13.21 4.88 -10.44
C ILE A 45 13.80 5.53 -11.68
N ILE A 46 14.32 6.77 -11.60
CA ILE A 46 14.99 7.42 -12.72
C ILE A 46 16.18 6.58 -13.24
N ASN A 47 16.95 5.98 -12.34
CA ASN A 47 18.07 5.12 -12.70
C ASN A 47 17.62 3.80 -13.34
N LEU A 48 16.52 3.21 -12.83
CA LEU A 48 15.92 2.00 -13.39
C LEU A 48 15.36 2.26 -14.80
N ASP A 49 14.66 3.37 -15.01
CA ASP A 49 14.14 3.76 -16.34
C ASP A 49 15.26 3.93 -17.36
N LYS A 50 16.38 4.51 -16.96
CA LYS A 50 17.55 4.67 -17.84
C LYS A 50 18.19 3.33 -18.19
N LYS A 51 18.25 2.42 -17.24
CA LYS A 51 18.92 1.12 -17.41
C LYS A 51 18.03 0.10 -18.10
N TYR A 52 16.72 0.18 -17.86
CA TYR A 52 15.72 -0.75 -18.35
C TYR A 52 14.50 0.00 -18.92
N PRO A 53 14.66 0.67 -20.07
CA PRO A 53 13.64 1.58 -20.62
C PRO A 53 12.37 0.87 -21.11
N ASP A 54 12.40 -0.44 -21.27
CA ASP A 54 11.27 -1.24 -21.72
C ASP A 54 10.34 -1.68 -20.58
N TYR A 55 10.71 -1.35 -19.33
CA TYR A 55 9.94 -1.69 -18.14
C TYR A 55 9.21 -0.48 -17.59
N PHE A 56 8.06 -0.74 -16.97
CA PHE A 56 7.33 0.25 -16.18
C PHE A 56 7.62 -0.02 -14.71
N TRP A 57 8.26 0.93 -14.02
CA TRP A 57 8.63 0.81 -12.61
C TRP A 57 7.67 1.59 -11.73
N SER A 58 7.08 0.93 -10.74
CA SER A 58 6.14 1.53 -9.81
C SER A 58 6.49 1.21 -8.37
N PRO A 59 6.58 2.21 -7.48
CA PRO A 59 6.84 1.98 -6.07
C PRO A 59 5.60 1.44 -5.37
N ARG A 60 5.83 0.61 -4.37
CA ARG A 60 4.79 0.02 -3.54
C ARG A 60 5.19 0.06 -2.07
N ILE A 61 4.24 0.35 -1.20
CA ILE A 61 4.39 0.22 0.25
C ILE A 61 3.39 -0.83 0.73
N THR A 62 3.88 -1.85 1.43
CA THR A 62 3.06 -2.84 2.11
C THR A 62 3.20 -2.65 3.61
N PHE A 63 2.08 -2.62 4.32
CA PHE A 63 2.09 -2.40 5.76
C PHE A 63 0.91 -3.10 6.43
N GLY A 64 1.10 -3.43 7.68
CA GLY A 64 0.07 -4.05 8.51
C GLY A 64 -0.23 -3.22 9.73
N GLY A 65 -1.30 -3.54 10.42
CA GLY A 65 -1.71 -2.90 11.65
C GLY A 65 -3.14 -3.23 12.00
N LEU A 66 -3.78 -2.33 12.74
CA LEU A 66 -5.19 -2.40 13.09
C LEU A 66 -5.97 -1.31 12.35
N LEU A 67 -7.18 -1.65 11.97
CA LEU A 67 -8.15 -0.70 11.44
C LEU A 67 -9.26 -0.54 12.47
N ASP A 68 -9.43 0.66 12.96
CA ASP A 68 -10.45 1.05 13.92
C ASP A 68 -11.56 1.82 13.21
N ILE A 69 -12.79 1.42 13.46
CA ILE A 69 -13.98 2.10 12.91
C ILE A 69 -14.69 2.79 14.07
N PRO A 70 -14.54 4.11 14.22
CA PRO A 70 -15.19 4.85 15.28
C PRO A 70 -16.69 5.01 15.04
N ASP A 71 -17.44 5.13 16.14
CA ASP A 71 -18.83 5.55 16.12
C ASP A 71 -18.95 7.09 16.02
N LYS A 72 -20.17 7.59 16.12
CA LYS A 72 -20.46 9.03 16.05
C LYS A 72 -19.84 9.85 17.21
N ASN A 73 -19.49 9.19 18.29
CA ASN A 73 -18.86 9.81 19.47
C ASN A 73 -17.34 9.70 19.45
N GLY A 74 -16.77 9.03 18.44
CA GLY A 74 -15.35 8.77 18.33
C GLY A 74 -14.86 7.57 19.14
N GLU A 75 -15.80 6.76 19.68
CA GLU A 75 -15.47 5.51 20.36
C GLU A 75 -15.37 4.36 19.35
N THR A 76 -14.50 3.39 19.61
CA THR A 76 -14.36 2.22 18.77
C THR A 76 -15.68 1.45 18.68
N ARG A 77 -16.23 1.33 17.48
CA ARG A 77 -17.40 0.50 17.19
C ARG A 77 -16.98 -0.92 16.79
N ASP A 78 -16.04 -1.01 15.87
CA ASP A 78 -15.46 -2.24 15.35
C ASP A 78 -13.95 -2.05 15.17
N GLN A 79 -13.18 -3.12 15.31
CA GLN A 79 -11.74 -3.09 15.11
C GLN A 79 -11.24 -4.44 14.61
N GLY A 80 -10.24 -4.44 13.75
CA GLY A 80 -9.64 -5.67 13.27
C GLY A 80 -8.30 -5.46 12.57
N PRO A 81 -7.55 -6.54 12.35
CA PRO A 81 -6.29 -6.48 11.64
C PRO A 81 -6.51 -6.10 10.18
N VAL A 82 -5.54 -5.34 9.63
CA VAL A 82 -5.51 -4.90 8.24
C VAL A 82 -4.15 -5.18 7.62
N PHE A 83 -4.18 -5.62 6.37
CA PHE A 83 -3.05 -5.64 5.46
C PHE A 83 -3.29 -4.57 4.39
N ALA A 84 -2.42 -3.58 4.34
CA ALA A 84 -2.59 -2.44 3.45
C ALA A 84 -1.50 -2.38 2.39
N ILE A 85 -1.88 -1.91 1.22
CA ILE A 85 -0.98 -1.70 0.10
C ILE A 85 -1.17 -0.27 -0.40
N GLY A 86 -0.09 0.50 -0.41
CA GLY A 86 0.00 1.80 -1.05
C GLY A 86 0.64 1.66 -2.43
N ILE A 87 -0.09 2.05 -3.46
CA ILE A 87 0.34 2.06 -4.85
C ILE A 87 0.04 3.43 -5.46
N ASP A 88 0.71 3.76 -6.55
CA ASP A 88 0.43 5.00 -7.27
C ASP A 88 -0.93 4.92 -7.96
N LEU A 89 -1.96 5.51 -7.35
CA LEU A 89 -3.32 5.60 -7.89
C LEU A 89 -3.62 6.95 -8.53
N LEU A 90 -2.96 8.01 -8.08
CA LEU A 90 -3.31 9.40 -8.39
C LEU A 90 -2.29 10.13 -9.25
N GLY A 91 -1.13 9.52 -9.53
CA GLY A 91 -0.11 10.11 -10.39
C GLY A 91 -0.60 10.25 -11.84
N ASP A 92 -0.21 11.33 -12.51
CA ASP A 92 -0.63 11.64 -13.90
C ASP A 92 -0.28 10.51 -14.89
N ASP A 93 0.84 9.84 -14.65
CA ASP A 93 1.33 8.72 -15.47
C ASP A 93 1.02 7.35 -14.85
N SER A 94 0.17 7.31 -13.83
CA SER A 94 -0.18 6.07 -13.15
C SER A 94 -0.94 5.11 -14.06
N ARG A 95 -0.50 3.86 -14.04
CA ARG A 95 -1.16 2.73 -14.72
C ARG A 95 -1.67 1.67 -13.74
N MET A 96 -1.52 1.91 -12.42
CA MET A 96 -1.76 0.88 -11.42
C MET A 96 -3.23 0.50 -11.31
N SER A 97 -4.16 1.44 -11.44
CA SER A 97 -5.59 1.13 -11.43
C SER A 97 -5.99 0.26 -12.62
N GLU A 98 -5.37 0.47 -13.79
CA GLU A 98 -5.56 -0.35 -14.99
C GLU A 98 -4.93 -1.75 -14.83
N ILE A 99 -3.66 -1.79 -14.40
CA ILE A 99 -2.92 -3.06 -14.20
C ILE A 99 -3.63 -3.96 -13.19
N TRP A 100 -4.19 -3.39 -12.14
CA TRP A 100 -4.95 -4.11 -11.12
C TRP A 100 -6.42 -4.29 -11.47
N GLU A 101 -6.86 -3.77 -12.62
CA GLU A 101 -8.25 -3.80 -13.08
C GLU A 101 -9.25 -3.30 -12.01
N LEU A 102 -8.86 -2.26 -11.28
CA LEU A 102 -9.63 -1.80 -10.13
C LEU A 102 -11.04 -1.35 -10.49
N ASP A 103 -11.21 -0.67 -11.62
CA ASP A 103 -12.54 -0.24 -12.09
C ASP A 103 -13.52 -1.40 -12.24
N LYS A 104 -13.02 -2.56 -12.70
CA LYS A 104 -13.84 -3.76 -12.88
C LYS A 104 -14.15 -4.46 -11.56
N ASN A 105 -13.30 -4.25 -10.55
CA ASN A 105 -13.35 -4.96 -9.27
C ASN A 105 -13.96 -4.13 -8.14
N ILE A 106 -14.36 -2.89 -8.41
CA ILE A 106 -15.13 -2.08 -7.45
C ILE A 106 -16.51 -2.71 -7.26
N VAL A 107 -16.87 -2.96 -6.00
CA VAL A 107 -18.18 -3.51 -5.61
C VAL A 107 -19.16 -2.38 -5.25
N LYS A 108 -18.68 -1.40 -4.45
CA LYS A 108 -19.44 -0.23 -4.05
C LYS A 108 -18.57 1.02 -4.06
N GLY A 109 -19.19 2.18 -4.24
CA GLY A 109 -18.48 3.45 -4.20
C GLY A 109 -17.65 3.72 -5.46
N ARG A 110 -16.51 4.31 -5.30
CA ARG A 110 -15.62 4.81 -6.36
C ARG A 110 -14.15 4.62 -6.04
N LEU A 111 -13.28 4.83 -7.02
CA LEU A 111 -11.84 4.93 -6.79
C LEU A 111 -11.48 6.20 -5.99
N PRO A 112 -10.35 6.20 -5.27
CA PRO A 112 -9.84 7.40 -4.61
C PRO A 112 -9.59 8.54 -5.58
N GLN A 113 -9.87 9.76 -5.12
CA GLN A 113 -9.60 11.03 -5.83
C GLN A 113 -8.65 11.91 -5.03
N ASN A 114 -8.45 11.60 -3.75
CA ASN A 114 -7.52 12.28 -2.86
C ASN A 114 -6.60 11.26 -2.20
N PHE A 115 -5.40 11.70 -1.83
CA PHE A 115 -4.34 10.82 -1.31
C PHE A 115 -4.69 10.16 0.05
N ASP A 116 -5.60 10.70 0.83
CA ASP A 116 -6.04 10.18 2.12
C ASP A 116 -7.23 9.21 2.02
N GLU A 117 -7.88 9.14 0.86
CA GLU A 117 -8.99 8.22 0.63
C GLU A 117 -8.52 6.78 0.48
N ALA A 118 -9.32 5.82 0.93
CA ALA A 118 -9.00 4.41 0.87
C ALA A 118 -10.11 3.56 0.26
N LEU A 119 -9.70 2.44 -0.29
CA LEU A 119 -10.54 1.31 -0.64
C LEU A 119 -10.30 0.18 0.36
N ILE A 120 -11.35 -0.52 0.75
CA ILE A 120 -11.21 -1.77 1.51
C ILE A 120 -11.89 -2.91 0.77
N SER A 121 -11.43 -4.14 1.00
CA SER A 121 -12.11 -5.30 0.45
C SER A 121 -13.54 -5.38 0.96
N GLN A 122 -14.45 -5.88 0.14
CA GLN A 122 -15.85 -6.04 0.55
C GLN A 122 -15.97 -6.97 1.77
N ARG A 123 -15.11 -7.97 1.87
CA ARG A 123 -15.06 -8.89 3.01
C ARG A 123 -14.66 -8.18 4.30
N LEU A 124 -13.64 -7.31 4.25
CA LEU A 124 -13.24 -6.50 5.41
C LEU A 124 -14.34 -5.51 5.79
N ALA A 125 -14.98 -4.87 4.81
CA ALA A 125 -16.11 -3.98 5.05
C ALA A 125 -17.28 -4.71 5.76
N ASN A 126 -17.60 -5.91 5.33
CA ASN A 126 -18.64 -6.72 5.97
C ASN A 126 -18.26 -7.12 7.40
N LYS A 127 -17.00 -7.52 7.61
CA LYS A 127 -16.48 -7.93 8.92
C LYS A 127 -16.51 -6.80 9.95
N LEU A 128 -16.17 -5.58 9.54
CA LEU A 128 -16.09 -4.41 10.40
C LEU A 128 -17.33 -3.50 10.30
N ASN A 129 -18.36 -3.93 9.58
CA ASN A 129 -19.59 -3.16 9.36
C ASN A 129 -19.33 -1.74 8.81
N VAL A 130 -18.39 -1.62 7.87
CA VAL A 130 -18.03 -0.35 7.25
C VAL A 130 -18.96 -0.03 6.09
N SER A 131 -19.41 1.20 6.05
CA SER A 131 -20.18 1.79 4.95
C SER A 131 -19.34 2.84 4.20
N ILE A 132 -19.65 3.07 2.92
CA ILE A 132 -19.04 4.17 2.16
C ILE A 132 -19.34 5.49 2.88
N GLY A 133 -18.29 6.29 3.07
CA GLY A 133 -18.34 7.54 3.82
C GLY A 133 -17.92 7.44 5.29
N ASP A 134 -17.78 6.22 5.83
CA ASP A 134 -17.16 6.03 7.14
C ASP A 134 -15.66 6.38 7.05
N THR A 135 -15.11 6.83 8.17
CA THR A 135 -13.66 7.02 8.32
C THR A 135 -13.08 5.86 9.11
N ALA A 136 -12.08 5.20 8.55
CA ALA A 136 -11.32 4.18 9.25
C ALA A 136 -10.01 4.77 9.78
N THR A 137 -9.68 4.50 11.03
CA THR A 137 -8.42 4.92 11.64
C THR A 137 -7.43 3.76 11.59
N TYR A 138 -6.37 3.93 10.83
CA TYR A 138 -5.23 3.03 10.84
C TYR A 138 -4.41 3.26 12.11
N ILE A 139 -4.03 2.18 12.78
CA ILE A 139 -3.20 2.18 13.98
C ILE A 139 -2.03 1.23 13.73
N GLY A 140 -0.82 1.73 13.85
CA GLY A 140 0.37 0.93 13.59
C GLY A 140 1.66 1.64 13.96
N THR A 141 2.71 1.34 13.23
CA THR A 141 4.04 1.92 13.43
C THR A 141 4.57 2.55 12.15
N THR A 142 5.30 3.65 12.29
CA THR A 142 6.04 4.29 11.18
C THR A 142 7.24 3.44 10.76
N MET A 143 7.92 3.83 9.67
CA MET A 143 9.20 3.20 9.29
C MET A 143 10.31 3.38 10.33
N TYR A 144 10.14 4.28 11.29
CA TYR A 144 11.07 4.51 12.40
C TYR A 144 10.64 3.78 13.69
N ASN A 145 9.70 2.83 13.58
CA ASN A 145 9.15 2.06 14.69
C ASN A 145 8.44 2.92 15.76
N ALA A 146 7.98 4.12 15.38
CA ALA A 146 7.16 4.98 16.24
C ALA A 146 5.68 4.66 16.05
N PHE A 147 4.90 4.76 17.13
CA PHE A 147 3.45 4.63 17.08
C PHE A 147 2.85 5.70 16.15
N THR A 148 1.88 5.30 15.33
CA THR A 148 1.17 6.21 14.44
C THR A 148 -0.30 5.85 14.34
N THR A 149 -1.12 6.88 14.11
CA THR A 149 -2.51 6.74 13.67
C THR A 149 -2.74 7.62 12.46
N TYR A 150 -3.61 7.15 11.55
CA TYR A 150 -3.98 7.93 10.37
C TYR A 150 -5.42 7.63 9.95
N ASN A 151 -6.18 8.68 9.66
CA ASN A 151 -7.58 8.56 9.26
C ASN A 151 -7.71 8.45 7.74
N PHE A 152 -8.35 7.38 7.29
CA PHE A 152 -8.68 7.15 5.89
C PHE A 152 -10.20 7.15 5.69
N PRO A 153 -10.77 8.17 5.01
CA PRO A 153 -12.14 8.07 4.51
C PRO A 153 -12.29 6.89 3.54
N ILE A 154 -13.26 6.04 3.78
CA ILE A 154 -13.54 4.89 2.92
C ILE A 154 -14.49 5.32 1.80
N VAL A 155 -13.99 5.32 0.57
CA VAL A 155 -14.73 5.80 -0.61
C VAL A 155 -15.21 4.69 -1.51
N GLY A 156 -14.70 3.48 -1.34
CA GLY A 156 -15.12 2.32 -2.13
C GLY A 156 -14.72 1.00 -1.49
N THR A 157 -15.38 -0.05 -1.98
CA THR A 157 -15.05 -1.44 -1.67
C THR A 157 -14.72 -2.18 -2.95
N PHE A 158 -13.86 -3.18 -2.85
CA PHE A 158 -13.41 -3.99 -3.98
C PHE A 158 -13.42 -5.49 -3.65
N ASP A 159 -13.41 -6.31 -4.70
CA ASP A 159 -13.15 -7.74 -4.60
C ASP A 159 -12.17 -8.12 -5.72
N LEU A 160 -10.94 -8.47 -5.36
CA LEU A 160 -9.89 -8.89 -6.30
C LEU A 160 -9.92 -10.40 -6.58
N HIS A 161 -10.83 -11.13 -5.94
CA HIS A 161 -10.94 -12.59 -6.08
C HIS A 161 -9.64 -13.35 -5.75
N LYS A 162 -8.87 -12.82 -4.78
CA LYS A 162 -7.58 -13.38 -4.31
C LYS A 162 -7.71 -14.32 -3.11
N GLY A 163 -8.91 -14.81 -2.82
CA GLY A 163 -9.14 -15.75 -1.74
C GLY A 163 -8.97 -15.12 -0.35
N GLN A 164 -8.13 -15.72 0.49
CA GLN A 164 -7.95 -15.25 1.89
C GLN A 164 -7.30 -13.86 1.99
N ALA A 165 -6.53 -13.43 0.99
CA ALA A 165 -5.92 -12.09 0.97
C ALA A 165 -6.99 -10.99 1.01
N ASP A 166 -8.16 -11.20 0.42
CA ASP A 166 -9.25 -10.25 0.43
C ASP A 166 -9.94 -10.08 1.81
N ASN A 167 -9.61 -10.91 2.81
CA ASN A 167 -10.27 -10.82 4.11
C ASN A 167 -9.86 -9.61 4.94
N GLN A 168 -8.68 -9.03 4.67
CA GLN A 168 -8.07 -7.99 5.51
C GLN A 168 -7.44 -6.86 4.69
N MET A 169 -7.73 -6.77 3.40
CA MET A 169 -7.01 -5.88 2.49
C MET A 169 -7.58 -4.47 2.46
N MET A 170 -6.67 -3.48 2.50
CA MET A 170 -6.93 -2.07 2.23
C MET A 170 -5.98 -1.59 1.13
N LEU A 171 -6.50 -0.77 0.20
CA LEU A 171 -5.72 -0.11 -0.84
C LEU A 171 -5.78 1.40 -0.66
N VAL A 172 -4.63 2.05 -0.71
CA VAL A 172 -4.51 3.50 -0.62
C VAL A 172 -3.57 4.02 -1.70
N ASP A 173 -3.64 5.31 -1.99
CA ASP A 173 -2.58 5.93 -2.77
C ASP A 173 -1.26 5.90 -1.99
N ILE A 174 -0.15 5.72 -2.69
CA ILE A 174 1.18 5.65 -2.04
C ILE A 174 1.49 6.90 -1.21
N SER A 175 0.98 8.07 -1.62
CA SER A 175 1.14 9.32 -0.87
C SER A 175 0.46 9.26 0.51
N GLY A 176 -0.70 8.63 0.60
CA GLY A 176 -1.40 8.38 1.86
C GLY A 176 -0.63 7.42 2.77
N ALA A 177 -0.11 6.34 2.21
CA ALA A 177 0.75 5.40 2.95
C ALA A 177 2.03 6.09 3.46
N ARG A 178 2.69 6.89 2.64
CA ARG A 178 3.88 7.67 3.03
C ARG A 178 3.61 8.61 4.20
N LYS A 179 2.46 9.28 4.19
CA LYS A 179 2.06 10.15 5.31
C LYS A 179 1.76 9.38 6.59
N ALA A 180 1.02 8.28 6.47
CA ALA A 180 0.67 7.44 7.62
C ALA A 180 1.91 6.84 8.30
N LEU A 181 2.94 6.45 7.52
CA LEU A 181 4.10 5.71 7.99
C LEU A 181 5.38 6.55 8.09
N ASP A 182 5.31 7.84 7.81
CA ASP A 182 6.49 8.74 7.76
C ASP A 182 7.58 8.24 6.78
N MET A 183 7.14 7.81 5.61
CA MET A 183 7.98 7.21 4.56
C MET A 183 8.20 8.15 3.38
N GLU A 184 8.60 9.40 3.65
CA GLU A 184 8.89 10.35 2.59
C GLU A 184 9.94 9.81 1.62
N ASN A 185 9.60 9.82 0.31
CA ASN A 185 10.44 9.29 -0.78
C ASN A 185 11.00 7.89 -0.50
N ALA A 186 10.23 7.05 0.17
CA ALA A 186 10.56 5.66 0.48
C ALA A 186 9.51 4.71 -0.09
N ALA A 187 9.87 3.45 -0.24
CA ALA A 187 8.96 2.37 -0.62
C ALA A 187 9.45 1.03 -0.07
N SER A 188 8.53 0.12 0.17
CA SER A 188 8.87 -1.25 0.54
C SER A 188 9.54 -1.98 -0.62
N GLU A 189 8.97 -1.81 -1.82
CA GLU A 189 9.39 -2.49 -3.03
C GLU A 189 9.13 -1.58 -4.26
N ILE A 190 9.84 -1.85 -5.36
CA ILE A 190 9.54 -1.31 -6.69
C ILE A 190 9.29 -2.50 -7.62
N PHE A 191 8.22 -2.44 -8.38
CA PHE A 191 7.83 -3.46 -9.37
C PHE A 191 7.86 -2.89 -10.77
#